data_06f2da2e344f0018dae6cd18bb1d1510
#
_entry.id   06f2da2e344f0018dae6cd18bb1d1510
#
_cell.length_a   1.000
_cell.length_b   1.000
_cell.length_c   1.000
_cell.angle_alpha   90.00
_cell.angle_beta   90.00
_cell.angle_gamma   90.00
#
_symmetry.space_group_name_H-M   'P 1'
#
loop_
_entity.id
_entity.type
_entity.pdbx_description
1 polymer ?
#
loop_
_entity_poly.entity_id
_entity_poly.type
_entity_poly.pdbx_seq_one_letter_code
_entity_poly.pdbx_strand_id
1 'polypeptide(L)'
;MTATSPPSTAVIRVSSGNFDPARFEEAERMTRDTGSYLVPAIGRLDGLIAYYAGASVKGSMVHVSVWQTNDHAEQMGQLKEMVVDARAAADAVGVTFLPIVNYPIAWSIKPSPARAGSALPLN
;
A
#
# COMPACT_ATOMS: atom_id res chain seq x y z
N MET A 1 -20.75 -10.34 -10.35
CA MET A 1 -19.48 -10.92 -10.47
C MET A 1 -18.77 -11.09 -9.16
N THR A 2 -18.29 -12.22 -8.91
CA THR A 2 -17.58 -12.44 -7.68
C THR A 2 -16.12 -12.05 -7.82
N ALA A 3 -15.57 -11.59 -6.75
CA ALA A 3 -14.14 -11.35 -6.70
C ALA A 3 -13.40 -12.66 -6.86
N THR A 4 -12.32 -12.65 -7.59
CA THR A 4 -11.49 -13.83 -7.72
C THR A 4 -10.42 -13.83 -6.64
N SER A 5 -10.01 -15.00 -6.23
CA SER A 5 -8.88 -15.12 -5.32
C SER A 5 -7.60 -14.71 -6.05
N PRO A 6 -6.60 -14.20 -5.34
CA PRO A 6 -5.31 -13.94 -5.95
C PRO A 6 -4.71 -15.22 -6.51
N PRO A 7 -3.93 -15.14 -7.59
CA PRO A 7 -3.23 -16.33 -8.07
C PRO A 7 -2.24 -16.86 -7.03
N SER A 8 -1.89 -18.13 -7.15
CA SER A 8 -0.96 -18.74 -6.20
C SER A 8 0.43 -18.11 -6.22
N THR A 9 0.75 -17.35 -7.26
CA THR A 9 2.03 -16.65 -7.40
C THR A 9 2.01 -15.26 -6.78
N ALA A 10 0.85 -14.82 -6.27
CA ALA A 10 0.68 -13.45 -5.77
C ALA A 10 1.56 -13.17 -4.56
N VAL A 11 1.99 -11.92 -4.46
CA VAL A 11 2.79 -11.46 -3.34
C VAL A 11 2.19 -10.20 -2.74
N ILE A 12 2.45 -10.01 -1.45
CA ILE A 12 2.14 -8.78 -0.74
C ILE A 12 3.45 -8.02 -0.60
N ARG A 13 3.47 -6.77 -1.06
CA ARG A 13 4.62 -5.90 -0.89
C ARG A 13 4.31 -4.92 0.22
N VAL A 14 5.21 -4.82 1.19
CA VAL A 14 5.05 -3.92 2.33
C VAL A 14 6.21 -2.94 2.36
N SER A 15 5.88 -1.67 2.30
CA SER A 15 6.81 -0.57 2.51
C SER A 15 6.30 0.21 3.72
N SER A 16 7.09 0.31 4.76
CA SER A 16 6.63 0.96 5.98
C SER A 16 7.71 1.88 6.54
N GLY A 17 7.28 2.77 7.44
CA GLY A 17 8.20 3.68 8.09
C GLY A 17 7.62 4.19 9.39
N ASN A 18 8.48 4.82 10.17
CA ASN A 18 8.10 5.37 11.47
C ASN A 18 8.38 6.86 11.51
N PHE A 19 7.56 7.58 12.26
CA PHE A 19 7.73 9.02 12.46
C PHE A 19 7.30 9.38 13.87
N ASP A 20 7.61 10.60 14.31
CA ASP A 20 7.18 11.08 15.62
C ASP A 20 5.65 11.20 15.62
N PRO A 21 4.93 10.52 16.53
CA PRO A 21 3.46 10.60 16.57
C PRO A 21 2.93 12.03 16.68
N ALA A 22 3.70 12.95 17.25
CA ALA A 22 3.29 14.35 17.32
C ALA A 22 3.18 14.99 15.94
N ARG A 23 3.78 14.38 14.92
CA ARG A 23 3.73 14.86 13.53
C ARG A 23 2.74 14.08 12.67
N PHE A 24 1.80 13.39 13.29
CA PHE A 24 0.84 12.57 12.55
C PHE A 24 0.11 13.35 11.45
N GLU A 25 -0.37 14.56 11.77
CA GLU A 25 -1.14 15.32 10.78
C GLU A 25 -0.30 15.66 9.55
N GLU A 26 0.98 16.00 9.76
CA GLU A 26 1.88 16.27 8.65
C GLU A 26 2.12 15.01 7.83
N ALA A 27 2.33 13.87 8.51
CA ALA A 27 2.59 12.61 7.82
C ALA A 27 1.36 12.15 7.04
N GLU A 28 0.18 12.30 7.59
CA GLU A 28 -1.05 11.93 6.88
C GLU A 28 -1.26 12.83 5.67
N ARG A 29 -1.06 14.13 5.82
CA ARG A 29 -1.20 15.04 4.70
C ARG A 29 -0.19 14.70 3.60
N MET A 30 1.05 14.43 3.96
CA MET A 30 2.08 14.02 3.01
C MET A 30 1.65 12.74 2.27
N THR A 31 1.07 11.78 2.98
CA THR A 31 0.60 10.52 2.37
C THR A 31 -0.50 10.80 1.35
N ARG A 32 -1.44 11.69 1.67
CA ARG A 32 -2.49 12.07 0.72
C ARG A 32 -1.94 12.83 -0.47
N ASP A 33 -1.05 13.78 -0.22
CA ASP A 33 -0.50 14.63 -1.29
C ASP A 33 0.34 13.83 -2.28
N THR A 34 1.16 12.91 -1.80
CA THR A 34 1.96 12.06 -2.70
C THR A 34 1.09 11.14 -3.53
N GLY A 35 -0.11 10.82 -3.05
CA GLY A 35 -1.08 10.03 -3.83
C GLY A 35 -1.45 10.70 -5.14
N SER A 36 -1.40 12.02 -5.22
CA SER A 36 -1.79 12.73 -6.44
C SER A 36 -0.97 12.31 -7.66
N TYR A 37 0.30 11.98 -7.48
CA TYR A 37 1.14 11.52 -8.58
C TYR A 37 1.42 10.02 -8.52
N LEU A 38 1.41 9.42 -7.33
CA LEU A 38 1.66 7.98 -7.21
C LEU A 38 0.50 7.15 -7.73
N VAL A 39 -0.73 7.54 -7.44
CA VAL A 39 -1.91 6.76 -7.82
C VAL A 39 -1.99 6.53 -9.33
N PRO A 40 -1.94 7.58 -10.17
CA PRO A 40 -2.02 7.33 -11.62
C PRO A 40 -0.81 6.56 -12.16
N ALA A 41 0.37 6.75 -11.59
CA ALA A 41 1.57 6.06 -12.06
C ALA A 41 1.56 4.58 -11.68
N ILE A 42 1.25 4.28 -10.42
CA ILE A 42 1.21 2.90 -9.94
C ILE A 42 0.05 2.15 -10.60
N GLY A 43 -1.07 2.83 -10.81
CA GLY A 43 -2.23 2.21 -11.43
C GLY A 43 -2.02 1.72 -12.86
N ARG A 44 -0.95 2.19 -13.53
CA ARG A 44 -0.62 1.74 -14.88
C ARG A 44 0.28 0.52 -14.91
N LEU A 45 0.80 0.10 -13.76
CA LEU A 45 1.71 -1.03 -13.72
C LEU A 45 0.94 -2.35 -13.86
N ASP A 46 1.55 -3.29 -14.57
CA ASP A 46 0.93 -4.58 -14.81
C ASP A 46 0.90 -5.42 -13.54
N GLY A 47 -0.14 -6.22 -13.41
CA GLY A 47 -0.22 -7.20 -12.34
C GLY A 47 -0.61 -6.67 -10.98
N LEU A 48 -0.95 -5.37 -10.89
CA LEU A 48 -1.43 -4.81 -9.63
C LEU A 48 -2.82 -5.34 -9.31
N ILE A 49 -3.00 -5.88 -8.11
CA ILE A 49 -4.30 -6.36 -7.65
C ILE A 49 -4.93 -5.34 -6.71
N ALA A 50 -4.15 -4.80 -5.78
CA ALA A 50 -4.64 -3.80 -4.84
C ALA A 50 -3.48 -3.01 -4.28
N TYR A 51 -3.76 -1.77 -3.87
CA TYR A 51 -2.76 -0.90 -3.27
C TYR A 51 -3.41 -0.03 -2.21
N TYR A 52 -2.81 0.02 -1.03
CA TYR A 52 -3.31 0.81 0.09
C TYR A 52 -2.16 1.59 0.72
N ALA A 53 -2.46 2.79 1.15
CA ALA A 53 -1.49 3.61 1.89
C ALA A 53 -2.21 4.26 3.06
N GLY A 54 -1.54 4.34 4.19
CA GLY A 54 -2.13 4.95 5.36
C GLY A 54 -1.09 5.29 6.42
N ALA A 55 -1.50 6.13 7.35
CA ALA A 55 -0.67 6.55 8.47
C ALA A 55 -1.44 6.35 9.77
N SER A 56 -0.74 5.92 10.80
CA SER A 56 -1.31 5.69 12.13
C SER A 56 -0.94 6.82 13.07
N VAL A 57 -1.90 7.22 13.91
CA VAL A 57 -1.65 8.20 14.97
C VAL A 57 -0.53 7.76 15.92
N LYS A 58 -0.17 6.50 15.89
CA LYS A 58 0.90 5.97 16.74
C LYS A 58 2.29 6.15 16.15
N GLY A 59 2.41 6.78 14.99
CA GLY A 59 3.71 7.11 14.43
C GLY A 59 4.26 6.11 13.43
N SER A 60 3.38 5.44 12.70
CA SER A 60 3.83 4.58 11.62
C SER A 60 3.02 4.84 10.36
N MET A 61 3.62 4.56 9.22
CA MET A 61 2.93 4.62 7.94
C MET A 61 3.23 3.37 7.15
N VAL A 62 2.35 3.03 6.23
CA VAL A 62 2.51 1.81 5.45
C VAL A 62 1.93 2.00 4.06
N HIS A 63 2.61 1.40 3.09
CA HIS A 63 2.09 1.14 1.75
C HIS A 63 2.04 -0.37 1.61
N VAL A 64 0.84 -0.91 1.42
CA VAL A 64 0.64 -2.34 1.23
C VAL A 64 0.06 -2.55 -0.15
N SER A 65 0.68 -3.40 -0.93
CA SER A 65 0.19 -3.69 -2.26
C SER A 65 0.21 -5.19 -2.51
N VAL A 66 -0.67 -5.62 -3.39
CA VAL A 66 -0.80 -7.02 -3.77
C VAL A 66 -0.58 -7.11 -5.28
N TRP A 67 0.27 -8.02 -5.70
CA TRP A 67 0.68 -8.15 -7.10
C TRP A 67 0.55 -9.60 -7.55
N GLN A 68 0.30 -9.80 -8.84
CA GLN A 68 0.11 -11.16 -9.37
C GLN A 68 1.35 -12.03 -9.22
N THR A 69 2.55 -11.43 -9.32
CA THR A 69 3.81 -12.13 -9.14
C THR A 69 4.83 -11.22 -8.48
N ASN A 70 5.92 -11.79 -8.02
CA ASN A 70 7.02 -11.00 -7.49
C ASN A 70 7.61 -10.07 -8.55
N ASP A 71 7.71 -10.52 -9.79
CA ASP A 71 8.24 -9.69 -10.86
C ASP A 71 7.36 -8.46 -11.08
N HIS A 72 6.04 -8.62 -10.99
CA HIS A 72 5.14 -7.46 -11.08
C HIS A 72 5.39 -6.48 -9.94
N ALA A 73 5.57 -6.98 -8.72
CA ALA A 73 5.87 -6.12 -7.57
C ALA A 73 7.17 -5.33 -7.78
N GLU A 74 8.15 -5.94 -8.42
CA GLU A 74 9.45 -5.30 -8.66
C GLU A 74 9.36 -4.13 -9.62
N GLN A 75 8.26 -3.98 -10.36
CA GLN A 75 8.06 -2.82 -11.24
C GLN A 75 8.08 -1.51 -10.48
N MET A 76 7.80 -1.52 -9.17
CA MET A 76 7.86 -0.31 -8.37
C MET A 76 9.23 0.37 -8.49
N GLY A 77 10.28 -0.40 -8.72
CA GLY A 77 11.61 0.16 -8.95
C GLY A 77 11.76 0.95 -10.25
N GLN A 78 10.82 0.80 -11.19
CA GLN A 78 10.84 1.55 -12.44
C GLN A 78 10.32 2.98 -12.27
N LEU A 79 9.67 3.27 -11.16
CA LEU A 79 9.14 4.60 -10.86
C LEU A 79 10.13 5.42 -10.03
N LYS A 80 11.40 5.34 -10.39
CA LYS A 80 12.48 5.88 -9.56
C LYS A 80 12.30 7.35 -9.20
N GLU A 81 11.96 8.19 -10.17
CA GLU A 81 11.81 9.62 -9.90
C GLU A 81 10.69 9.89 -8.92
N MET A 82 9.54 9.25 -9.14
CA MET A 82 8.40 9.45 -8.24
C MET A 82 8.66 8.89 -6.86
N VAL A 83 9.36 7.76 -6.79
CA VAL A 83 9.71 7.18 -5.50
C VAL A 83 10.69 8.08 -4.76
N VAL A 84 11.64 8.68 -5.47
CA VAL A 84 12.56 9.64 -4.88
C VAL A 84 11.81 10.86 -4.35
N ASP A 85 10.87 11.39 -5.12
CA ASP A 85 10.06 12.54 -4.70
C ASP A 85 9.20 12.19 -3.49
N ALA A 86 8.58 11.02 -3.50
CA ALA A 86 7.75 10.58 -2.38
C ALA A 86 8.60 10.36 -1.12
N ARG A 87 9.80 9.80 -1.28
CA ARG A 87 10.71 9.62 -0.14
C ARG A 87 11.20 10.94 0.41
N ALA A 88 11.47 11.91 -0.46
CA ALA A 88 11.88 13.24 -0.03
C ALA A 88 10.76 13.91 0.76
N ALA A 89 9.51 13.78 0.30
CA ALA A 89 8.35 14.32 1.03
C ALA A 89 8.21 13.65 2.40
N ALA A 90 8.40 12.35 2.46
CA ALA A 90 8.32 11.61 3.73
C ALA A 90 9.46 12.01 4.67
N ASP A 91 10.67 12.14 4.14
CA ASP A 91 11.83 12.54 4.92
C ASP A 91 11.62 13.93 5.53
N ALA A 92 10.98 14.84 4.79
CA ALA A 92 10.70 16.20 5.26
C ALA A 92 9.79 16.20 6.48
N VAL A 93 8.96 15.18 6.68
CA VAL A 93 8.11 15.06 7.87
C VAL A 93 8.67 14.05 8.88
N GLY A 94 9.91 13.63 8.70
CA GLY A 94 10.63 12.84 9.67
C GLY A 94 10.38 11.34 9.62
N VAL A 95 9.96 10.81 8.47
CA VAL A 95 9.74 9.37 8.33
C VAL A 95 11.07 8.64 8.14
N THR A 96 11.29 7.59 8.94
CA THR A 96 12.40 6.67 8.75
C THR A 96 11.83 5.38 8.19
N PHE A 97 12.30 5.00 7.00
CA PHE A 97 11.78 3.81 6.32
C PHE A 97 12.46 2.54 6.80
N LEU A 98 11.68 1.47 6.87
CA LEU A 98 12.16 0.12 7.08
C LEU A 98 12.42 -0.54 5.72
N PRO A 99 13.19 -1.63 5.69
CA PRO A 99 13.40 -2.35 4.42
C PRO A 99 12.08 -2.83 3.84
N ILE A 100 11.95 -2.73 2.52
CA ILE A 100 10.76 -3.21 1.82
C ILE A 100 10.82 -4.73 1.73
N VAL A 101 9.70 -5.38 2.00
CA VAL A 101 9.61 -6.85 1.98
C VAL A 101 8.46 -7.29 1.10
N ASN A 102 8.71 -8.30 0.28
CA ASN A 102 7.67 -8.96 -0.50
C ASN A 102 7.38 -10.32 0.16
N TYR A 103 6.11 -10.59 0.42
CA TYR A 103 5.67 -11.81 1.08
C TYR A 103 4.81 -12.64 0.12
N PRO A 104 5.20 -13.86 -0.22
CA PRO A 104 4.27 -14.74 -0.92
C PRO A 104 3.01 -14.93 -0.07
N ILE A 105 1.86 -14.92 -0.73
CA ILE A 105 0.60 -15.10 0.01
C ILE A 105 0.45 -16.55 0.39
N ALA A 106 0.31 -16.83 1.69
CA ALA A 106 0.08 -18.19 2.18
C ALA A 106 -1.39 -18.57 2.09
N TRP A 107 -2.29 -17.64 2.42
CA TRP A 107 -3.73 -17.84 2.30
C TRP A 107 -4.42 -16.48 2.29
N SER A 108 -5.65 -16.47 1.80
CA SER A 108 -6.46 -15.26 1.77
C SER A 108 -7.90 -15.64 2.01
N ILE A 109 -8.67 -14.66 2.46
CA ILE A 109 -10.11 -14.83 2.69
C ILE A 109 -10.83 -13.82 1.83
N LYS A 110 -11.81 -14.31 1.11
CA LYS A 110 -12.70 -13.50 0.31
C LYS A 110 -14.03 -13.42 1.05
N PRO A 111 -14.57 -12.23 1.31
CA PRO A 111 -15.85 -12.16 2.00
C PRO A 111 -16.94 -12.85 1.19
N SER A 112 -17.87 -13.48 1.89
CA SER A 112 -19.03 -14.07 1.26
C SER A 112 -19.88 -12.95 0.65
N PRO A 113 -20.35 -13.08 -0.61
CA PRO A 113 -21.24 -12.08 -1.20
C PRO A 113 -22.48 -11.83 -0.36
N ALA A 114 -23.08 -12.88 0.23
CA ALA A 114 -24.26 -12.71 1.05
C ALA A 114 -23.96 -11.92 2.31
N ARG A 115 -22.85 -12.20 2.95
CA ARG A 115 -22.47 -11.47 4.14
C ARG A 115 -22.06 -10.05 3.82
N ALA A 116 -21.32 -9.84 2.76
CA ALA A 116 -20.94 -8.50 2.33
C ALA A 116 -22.19 -7.66 2.02
N GLY A 117 -23.19 -8.28 1.44
CA GLY A 117 -24.44 -7.58 1.12
C GLY A 117 -25.28 -7.28 2.33
N SER A 118 -25.19 -8.07 3.39
CA SER A 118 -26.00 -7.83 4.57
C SER A 118 -25.51 -6.64 5.35
N ALA A 119 -24.32 -6.25 5.12
CA ALA A 119 -23.86 -5.07 5.71
C ALA A 119 -24.14 -4.95 7.11
N LEU A 120 -24.04 -5.63 7.84
CA LEU A 120 -24.34 -5.54 9.03
C LEU A 120 -24.02 -4.55 9.75
N PRO A 121 -24.59 -4.10 10.27
CA PRO A 121 -24.35 -3.02 11.01
C PRO A 121 -23.54 -3.36 12.08
N LEU A 122 -23.12 -3.61 12.28
CA LEU A 122 -22.50 -3.86 13.18
C LEU A 122 -22.42 -3.11 14.03
N ASN A 123 -22.69 -2.73 14.24
CA ASN A 123 -22.65 -2.03 15.12
C ASN A 123 -22.50 -1.85 15.77
#